data_f796f2580f1cf46f0bcece7cc703baa5
#
_entry.id   f796f2580f1cf46f0bcece7cc703baa5
#
_cell.length_a   1.000
_cell.length_b   1.000
_cell.length_c   1.000
_cell.angle_alpha   90.00
_cell.angle_beta   90.00
_cell.angle_gamma   90.00
#
_symmetry.space_group_name_H-M   'P 1'
#
loop_
_entity.id
_entity.type
_entity.pdbx_description
1 polymer ?
#
loop_
_entity_poly.entity_id
_entity_poly.type
_entity_poly.pdbx_seq_one_letter_code
_entity_poly.pdbx_strand_id
1 'polypeptide(L)'
;AVIFGSDGIDGCQHSVFEILSNSIDEAREGYGKKITVTRYSDGSIEVEDHGRGIPVDYNENEKRYNWELVFCELYAGGKYNNNEGESYEFSLGMNGLGLCSTQYSSEYMDVDIRRDGYRYTLRFEKGEIVGKLKKEPYSKKDTGTKIHWKPDLEVFTDIDIQPEYFLDIMKRQAIVNAGIEFVFRNQNGKSFDTTSYNYVNGIVDHVAEVVGENGLSSIQHWETEVKTRDRDDKPEYKCKMDISVAFSNKVHLTEYYHNSSWLEHGGAPDKAVRNAFVYQIDSYLKQNNKYNKTESKIKYDDVEDSLVCVISSFSSVSSYENQTKKAVTNKGIQDAMTAFLRQSLEVYFIENPLEAEKICEQVLINKRSRENAEKTRLNIKKKLSGNLDITNRVAKFVDCRSKDTEQRELFIVEGDSALGACKQARNPDFQAIMPIRGKILNCLKADYDKIFKSEIITDLLKVLGCGVEVKSKANKNLSSFDMNALRWSKIILCTDADVDGFQIRTLLLTMLYRLTPTLIEEGKVFIAESPLYEITSKNDVYFAYDEVEKDKFIEQLGKEKYTIQRSKGLGENEPDMMNLTTMNPESRRLIKVLPADAEQTAEIFDVLLGDNLQGRKDYIVEHGNEYIDQLDVS
;
A
#
# COMPACT_ATOMS: atom_id res chain seq x y z
N ALA A 1 -0.75 25.38 -16.75
CA ALA A 1 0.37 24.49 -16.38
C ALA A 1 1.44 25.19 -15.54
N VAL A 2 1.85 26.43 -15.85
CA VAL A 2 2.94 27.12 -15.13
C VAL A 2 2.60 27.35 -13.64
N ILE A 3 1.36 27.74 -13.32
CA ILE A 3 0.95 28.07 -11.95
C ILE A 3 0.48 26.82 -11.19
N PHE A 4 -0.34 26.00 -11.85
CA PHE A 4 -0.93 24.81 -11.19
C PHE A 4 -0.12 23.52 -11.41
N GLY A 5 1.00 23.59 -12.10
CA GLY A 5 1.87 22.44 -12.38
C GLY A 5 1.42 21.59 -13.57
N SER A 6 0.13 21.51 -13.87
CA SER A 6 -0.42 20.80 -15.02
C SER A 6 -1.77 21.42 -15.47
N ASP A 7 -2.26 20.99 -16.62
CA ASP A 7 -3.61 21.28 -17.12
C ASP A 7 -4.57 20.09 -16.96
N GLY A 8 -4.09 19.00 -16.37
CA GLY A 8 -4.89 17.83 -16.02
C GLY A 8 -5.60 17.94 -14.68
N ILE A 9 -6.08 16.81 -14.19
CA ILE A 9 -6.79 16.72 -12.90
C ILE A 9 -5.93 17.26 -11.73
N ASP A 10 -4.63 17.02 -11.74
CA ASP A 10 -3.71 17.50 -10.69
C ASP A 10 -3.66 19.03 -10.63
N GLY A 11 -3.67 19.69 -11.79
CA GLY A 11 -3.72 21.16 -11.86
C GLY A 11 -5.06 21.70 -11.37
N CYS A 12 -6.16 21.04 -11.71
CA CYS A 12 -7.49 21.38 -11.20
C CYS A 12 -7.58 21.21 -9.68
N GLN A 13 -7.06 20.13 -9.14
CA GLN A 13 -6.95 19.89 -7.70
C GLN A 13 -6.12 20.96 -6.99
N HIS A 14 -5.01 21.37 -7.59
CA HIS A 14 -4.17 22.43 -7.04
C HIS A 14 -4.91 23.77 -6.97
N SER A 15 -5.77 24.09 -7.92
CA SER A 15 -6.59 25.29 -7.88
C SER A 15 -7.55 25.34 -6.67
N VAL A 16 -8.05 24.19 -6.24
CA VAL A 16 -8.85 24.06 -5.00
C VAL A 16 -8.02 24.42 -3.78
N PHE A 17 -6.80 23.88 -3.72
CA PHE A 17 -5.89 24.14 -2.61
C PHE A 17 -5.52 25.63 -2.50
N GLU A 18 -5.37 26.31 -3.62
CA GLU A 18 -5.08 27.75 -3.64
C GLU A 18 -6.21 28.60 -2.99
N ILE A 19 -7.46 28.25 -3.22
CA ILE A 19 -8.59 28.90 -2.52
C ILE A 19 -8.62 28.52 -1.04
N LEU A 20 -8.47 27.24 -0.73
CA LEU A 20 -8.49 26.73 0.64
C LEU A 20 -7.37 27.35 1.49
N SER A 21 -6.19 27.54 0.91
CA SER A 21 -5.02 28.09 1.62
C SER A 21 -5.26 29.50 2.19
N ASN A 22 -6.02 30.33 1.48
CA ASN A 22 -6.37 31.66 1.97
C ASN A 22 -7.26 31.60 3.23
N SER A 23 -8.22 30.70 3.25
CA SER A 23 -9.07 30.46 4.43
C SER A 23 -8.29 29.88 5.60
N ILE A 24 -7.30 29.01 5.32
CA ILE A 24 -6.41 28.45 6.35
C ILE A 24 -5.53 29.55 6.95
N ASP A 25 -4.95 30.42 6.14
CA ASP A 25 -4.12 31.53 6.60
C ASP A 25 -4.89 32.48 7.54
N GLU A 26 -6.13 32.80 7.20
CA GLU A 26 -7.00 33.58 8.09
C GLU A 26 -7.29 32.89 9.43
N ALA A 27 -7.61 31.61 9.38
CA ALA A 27 -7.90 30.84 10.60
C ALA A 27 -6.64 30.69 11.49
N ARG A 28 -5.46 30.55 10.91
CA ARG A 28 -4.17 30.50 11.62
C ARG A 28 -3.85 31.79 12.34
N GLU A 29 -4.24 32.93 11.77
CA GLU A 29 -4.11 34.24 12.43
C GLU A 29 -5.13 34.46 13.57
N GLY A 30 -5.97 33.46 13.85
CA GLY A 30 -6.97 33.50 14.91
C GLY A 30 -8.33 34.03 14.48
N TYR A 31 -8.56 34.23 13.19
CA TYR A 31 -9.82 34.74 12.66
C TYR A 31 -10.67 33.60 12.08
N GLY A 32 -11.61 33.14 12.88
CA GLY A 32 -12.42 31.96 12.57
C GLY A 32 -11.73 30.65 12.98
N LYS A 33 -12.53 29.59 13.15
CA LYS A 33 -12.06 28.26 13.57
C LYS A 33 -12.69 27.14 12.78
N LYS A 34 -13.46 27.47 11.76
CA LYS A 34 -14.18 26.51 10.93
C LYS A 34 -14.07 26.87 9.46
N ILE A 35 -13.69 25.90 8.66
CA ILE A 35 -13.61 26.00 7.20
C ILE A 35 -14.48 24.89 6.62
N THR A 36 -15.42 25.26 5.75
CA THR A 36 -16.32 24.32 5.08
C THR A 36 -16.03 24.29 3.59
N VAL A 37 -15.80 23.10 3.05
CA VAL A 37 -15.66 22.86 1.62
C VAL A 37 -16.82 21.99 1.15
N THR A 38 -17.52 22.44 0.13
CA THR A 38 -18.62 21.70 -0.48
C THR A 38 -18.30 21.35 -1.91
N ARG A 39 -18.44 20.06 -2.25
CA ARG A 39 -18.38 19.55 -3.61
C ARG A 39 -19.78 19.31 -4.12
N TYR A 40 -20.15 19.97 -5.19
CA TYR A 40 -21.45 19.80 -5.85
C TYR A 40 -21.36 18.78 -6.98
N SER A 41 -22.48 18.14 -7.27
CA SER A 41 -22.56 17.11 -8.33
C SER A 41 -22.38 17.64 -9.75
N ASP A 42 -22.52 18.95 -9.96
CA ASP A 42 -22.25 19.62 -11.25
C ASP A 42 -20.76 19.92 -11.50
N GLY A 43 -19.88 19.51 -10.57
CA GLY A 43 -18.43 19.77 -10.62
C GLY A 43 -18.02 21.12 -10.02
N SER A 44 -18.96 21.93 -9.52
CA SER A 44 -18.62 23.15 -8.80
C SER A 44 -18.19 22.87 -7.37
N ILE A 45 -17.45 23.81 -6.80
CA ILE A 45 -16.85 23.71 -5.47
C ILE A 45 -17.09 25.00 -4.71
N GLU A 46 -17.31 24.90 -3.40
CA GLU A 46 -17.49 26.05 -2.53
C GLU A 46 -16.57 25.95 -1.32
N VAL A 47 -15.88 27.03 -0.99
CA VAL A 47 -15.08 27.18 0.23
C VAL A 47 -15.64 28.35 1.03
N GLU A 48 -15.98 28.10 2.29
CA GLU A 48 -16.47 29.09 3.23
C GLU A 48 -15.61 29.12 4.49
N ASP A 49 -15.16 30.31 4.88
CA ASP A 49 -14.50 30.57 6.16
C ASP A 49 -15.26 31.61 7.00
N HIS A 50 -14.82 31.76 8.23
CA HIS A 50 -15.33 32.73 9.18
C HIS A 50 -14.23 33.71 9.62
N GLY A 51 -13.33 34.03 8.70
CA GLY A 51 -12.28 35.04 8.90
C GLY A 51 -12.80 36.45 8.86
N ARG A 52 -11.93 37.43 8.68
CA ARG A 52 -12.28 38.85 8.60
C ARG A 52 -13.05 39.23 7.34
N GLY A 53 -12.99 38.41 6.33
CA GLY A 53 -13.41 38.69 4.96
C GLY A 53 -12.32 39.36 4.13
N ILE A 54 -12.24 38.96 2.85
CA ILE A 54 -11.29 39.55 1.90
C ILE A 54 -11.52 41.04 1.76
N PRO A 55 -10.47 41.89 1.78
CA PRO A 55 -10.62 43.34 1.54
C PRO A 55 -11.17 43.60 0.13
N VAL A 56 -12.18 44.47 0.06
CA VAL A 56 -12.86 44.82 -1.22
C VAL A 56 -12.95 46.31 -1.45
N ASP A 57 -12.67 47.13 -0.42
CA ASP A 57 -12.74 48.58 -0.42
C ASP A 57 -11.70 49.24 -1.35
N TYR A 58 -11.87 50.54 -1.56
CA TYR A 58 -10.96 51.32 -2.41
C TYR A 58 -9.60 51.50 -1.73
N ASN A 59 -8.54 51.21 -2.47
CA ASN A 59 -7.15 51.36 -2.06
C ASN A 59 -6.58 52.69 -2.59
N GLU A 60 -6.38 53.65 -1.73
CA GLU A 60 -5.90 54.99 -2.09
C GLU A 60 -4.45 54.94 -2.67
N ASN A 61 -3.61 54.02 -2.20
CA ASN A 61 -2.23 53.90 -2.65
C ASN A 61 -2.15 53.36 -4.07
N GLU A 62 -2.96 52.38 -4.40
CA GLU A 62 -3.00 51.73 -5.71
C GLU A 62 -4.00 52.39 -6.67
N LYS A 63 -4.86 53.32 -6.18
CA LYS A 63 -5.92 53.98 -6.92
C LYS A 63 -6.90 53.03 -7.59
N ARG A 64 -7.14 51.91 -6.94
CA ARG A 64 -8.02 50.84 -7.39
C ARG A 64 -8.75 50.19 -6.21
N TYR A 65 -9.77 49.42 -6.49
CA TYR A 65 -10.43 48.62 -5.46
C TYR A 65 -9.58 47.40 -5.09
N ASN A 66 -9.54 47.03 -3.81
CA ASN A 66 -8.81 45.87 -3.35
C ASN A 66 -9.32 44.56 -3.98
N TRP A 67 -10.62 44.46 -4.29
CA TRP A 67 -11.12 43.28 -4.99
C TRP A 67 -10.53 43.11 -6.38
N GLU A 68 -10.21 44.19 -7.12
CA GLU A 68 -9.52 44.13 -8.41
C GLU A 68 -8.10 43.61 -8.26
N LEU A 69 -7.41 44.00 -7.19
CA LEU A 69 -6.06 43.52 -6.89
C LEU A 69 -6.08 42.04 -6.51
N VAL A 70 -7.02 41.60 -5.70
CA VAL A 70 -7.12 40.22 -5.20
C VAL A 70 -7.51 39.23 -6.30
N PHE A 71 -8.52 39.57 -7.11
CA PHE A 71 -9.11 38.64 -8.07
C PHE A 71 -8.61 38.78 -9.50
N CYS A 72 -8.04 39.93 -9.86
CA CYS A 72 -7.73 40.25 -11.25
C CYS A 72 -6.23 40.52 -11.52
N GLU A 73 -5.40 40.70 -10.48
CA GLU A 73 -3.99 41.02 -10.66
C GLU A 73 -3.07 39.94 -10.06
N LEU A 74 -2.17 39.44 -10.88
CA LEU A 74 -1.16 38.49 -10.43
C LEU A 74 -0.06 39.23 -9.61
N TYR A 75 0.45 38.57 -8.60
CA TYR A 75 1.50 39.09 -7.69
C TYR A 75 1.10 40.33 -6.87
N ALA A 76 -0.18 40.57 -6.71
CA ALA A 76 -0.68 41.72 -5.98
C ALA A 76 -0.72 41.55 -4.44
N GLY A 77 -0.31 40.41 -3.91
CA GLY A 77 -0.44 40.05 -2.50
C GLY A 77 0.07 41.11 -1.51
N GLY A 78 1.21 41.73 -1.79
CA GLY A 78 1.78 42.82 -0.97
C GLY A 78 1.06 44.15 -1.08
N LYS A 79 0.15 44.34 -2.06
CA LYS A 79 -0.51 45.60 -2.32
C LYS A 79 -1.81 45.80 -1.55
N TYR A 80 -2.50 44.72 -1.19
CA TYR A 80 -3.76 44.77 -0.44
C TYR A 80 -3.62 44.30 1.02
N ASN A 81 -2.52 43.67 1.39
CA ASN A 81 -2.20 43.32 2.77
C ASN A 81 -1.53 44.47 3.52
N ASN A 82 -2.04 45.69 3.37
CA ASN A 82 -1.45 46.91 3.92
C ASN A 82 -1.54 47.05 5.44
N ASN A 83 -1.93 46.05 6.17
CA ASN A 83 -2.05 46.13 7.60
C ASN A 83 -1.02 45.24 8.29
N GLU A 84 0.06 45.93 8.72
CA GLU A 84 0.88 45.56 9.85
C GLU A 84 1.71 44.28 9.75
N GLY A 85 2.79 44.40 9.18
CA GLY A 85 4.18 43.95 9.31
C GLY A 85 4.52 42.56 9.84
N GLU A 86 3.70 41.84 10.55
CA GLU A 86 4.06 40.57 11.17
C GLU A 86 3.03 39.43 10.98
N SER A 87 1.81 39.70 10.53
CA SER A 87 0.71 38.74 10.61
C SER A 87 0.75 37.59 9.60
N TYR A 88 1.57 37.61 8.56
CA TYR A 88 1.65 36.54 7.54
C TYR A 88 3.07 36.00 7.35
N GLU A 89 3.87 36.00 8.41
CA GLU A 89 5.29 35.56 8.35
C GLU A 89 5.44 34.13 7.80
N PHE A 90 4.43 33.28 8.02
CA PHE A 90 4.45 31.86 7.61
C PHE A 90 3.25 31.47 6.70
N SER A 91 2.80 32.39 5.85
CA SER A 91 1.63 32.21 5.00
C SER A 91 1.81 31.12 3.94
N LEU A 92 0.75 30.36 3.68
CA LEU A 92 0.65 29.42 2.55
C LEU A 92 0.58 30.13 1.20
N GLY A 93 -0.11 31.27 1.16
CA GLY A 93 -0.43 32.05 -0.05
C GLY A 93 0.54 33.19 -0.35
N MET A 94 1.85 33.03 -0.17
CA MET A 94 2.84 34.13 -0.21
C MET A 94 2.93 34.94 -1.50
N ASN A 95 2.50 34.43 -2.63
CA ASN A 95 2.77 35.04 -3.93
C ASN A 95 1.59 35.84 -4.54
N GLY A 96 0.42 35.85 -3.91
CA GLY A 96 -0.78 36.53 -4.45
C GLY A 96 -1.20 36.02 -5.83
N LEU A 97 -0.94 34.75 -6.11
CA LEU A 97 -1.19 34.11 -7.42
C LEU A 97 -2.46 33.27 -7.42
N GLY A 98 -2.70 32.55 -6.30
CA GLY A 98 -3.64 31.43 -6.28
C GLY A 98 -5.07 31.83 -6.57
N LEU A 99 -5.58 32.84 -5.86
CA LEU A 99 -6.96 33.27 -5.99
C LEU A 99 -7.26 33.87 -7.38
N CYS A 100 -6.38 34.75 -7.85
CA CYS A 100 -6.47 35.34 -9.18
C CYS A 100 -6.41 34.27 -10.28
N SER A 101 -5.45 33.34 -10.20
CA SER A 101 -5.30 32.27 -11.20
C SER A 101 -6.50 31.33 -11.21
N THR A 102 -7.07 31.00 -10.06
CA THR A 102 -8.25 30.14 -9.97
C THR A 102 -9.46 30.85 -10.56
N GLN A 103 -9.60 32.17 -10.32
CA GLN A 103 -10.67 32.96 -10.90
C GLN A 103 -10.60 32.93 -12.46
N TYR A 104 -9.42 33.17 -13.05
CA TYR A 104 -9.25 33.12 -14.52
C TYR A 104 -9.38 31.71 -15.10
N SER A 105 -9.24 30.68 -14.29
CA SER A 105 -9.35 29.27 -14.69
C SER A 105 -10.72 28.67 -14.42
N SER A 106 -11.70 29.50 -14.11
CA SER A 106 -13.07 29.09 -13.75
C SER A 106 -14.07 29.47 -14.83
N GLU A 107 -15.03 28.59 -15.09
CA GLU A 107 -16.21 28.88 -15.92
C GLU A 107 -17.00 30.04 -15.31
N TYR A 108 -17.19 30.01 -14.00
CA TYR A 108 -17.71 31.12 -13.20
C TYR A 108 -17.15 31.07 -11.76
N MET A 109 -17.15 32.22 -11.10
CA MET A 109 -16.83 32.36 -9.70
C MET A 109 -17.77 33.36 -9.03
N ASP A 110 -18.49 32.89 -8.02
CA ASP A 110 -19.33 33.72 -7.13
C ASP A 110 -18.60 33.96 -5.81
N VAL A 111 -18.44 35.20 -5.44
CA VAL A 111 -17.78 35.64 -4.22
C VAL A 111 -18.77 36.32 -3.31
N ASP A 112 -18.82 35.91 -2.04
CA ASP A 112 -19.65 36.48 -1.00
C ASP A 112 -18.77 36.81 0.22
N ILE A 113 -18.64 38.06 0.54
CA ILE A 113 -17.77 38.55 1.62
C ILE A 113 -18.61 39.30 2.64
N ARG A 114 -18.49 38.91 3.90
CA ARG A 114 -19.12 39.56 5.07
C ARG A 114 -18.02 40.23 5.87
N ARG A 115 -18.06 41.58 5.84
CA ARG A 115 -17.02 42.40 6.44
C ARG A 115 -17.57 43.78 6.85
N ASP A 116 -17.14 44.28 8.00
CA ASP A 116 -17.42 45.63 8.46
C ASP A 116 -18.92 46.02 8.49
N GLY A 117 -19.79 45.05 8.79
CA GLY A 117 -21.26 45.26 8.83
C GLY A 117 -21.93 45.27 7.45
N TYR A 118 -21.21 44.85 6.42
CA TYR A 118 -21.73 44.76 5.07
C TYR A 118 -21.51 43.37 4.48
N ARG A 119 -22.36 43.03 3.51
CA ARG A 119 -22.19 41.87 2.64
C ARG A 119 -21.86 42.36 1.23
N TYR A 120 -20.76 41.88 0.72
CA TYR A 120 -20.28 42.18 -0.64
C TYR A 120 -20.42 40.95 -1.52
N THR A 121 -20.96 41.12 -2.72
CA THR A 121 -21.08 40.05 -3.70
C THR A 121 -20.47 40.44 -5.04
N LEU A 122 -19.72 39.51 -5.64
CA LEU A 122 -19.10 39.61 -6.96
C LEU A 122 -19.39 38.33 -7.74
N ARG A 123 -19.48 38.47 -9.06
CA ARG A 123 -19.53 37.35 -9.97
C ARG A 123 -18.56 37.55 -11.12
N PHE A 124 -17.80 36.51 -11.43
CA PHE A 124 -16.94 36.42 -12.61
C PHE A 124 -17.41 35.29 -13.52
N GLU A 125 -17.33 35.46 -14.83
CA GLU A 125 -17.55 34.43 -15.82
C GLU A 125 -16.37 34.47 -16.81
N LYS A 126 -15.66 33.35 -16.93
CA LYS A 126 -14.47 33.20 -17.80
C LYS A 126 -13.45 34.34 -17.66
N GLY A 127 -13.17 34.76 -16.46
CA GLY A 127 -12.20 35.81 -16.14
C GLY A 127 -12.78 37.25 -16.14
N GLU A 128 -13.97 37.47 -16.64
CA GLU A 128 -14.58 38.79 -16.74
C GLU A 128 -15.62 39.03 -15.63
N ILE A 129 -15.60 40.23 -15.07
CA ILE A 129 -16.62 40.60 -14.07
C ILE A 129 -17.99 40.71 -14.71
N VAL A 130 -19.00 40.11 -14.08
CA VAL A 130 -20.41 40.22 -14.47
C VAL A 130 -21.12 41.21 -13.54
N GLY A 131 -21.53 42.34 -14.11
CA GLY A 131 -22.17 43.42 -13.34
C GLY A 131 -21.15 44.23 -12.51
N LYS A 132 -21.55 44.61 -11.31
CA LYS A 132 -20.75 45.42 -10.39
C LYS A 132 -20.71 44.79 -9.01
N LEU A 133 -19.72 45.17 -8.21
CA LEU A 133 -19.69 44.86 -6.79
C LEU A 133 -20.99 45.33 -6.14
N LYS A 134 -21.75 44.41 -5.53
CA LYS A 134 -22.92 44.69 -4.75
C LYS A 134 -22.53 44.82 -3.28
N LYS A 135 -22.99 45.89 -2.61
CA LYS A 135 -22.77 46.16 -1.19
C LYS A 135 -24.09 46.32 -0.51
N GLU A 136 -24.39 45.51 0.48
CA GLU A 136 -25.63 45.53 1.25
C GLU A 136 -25.33 45.58 2.74
N PRO A 137 -26.12 46.31 3.55
CA PRO A 137 -25.99 46.24 5.00
C PRO A 137 -26.22 44.81 5.50
N TYR A 138 -25.42 44.39 6.46
CA TYR A 138 -25.49 43.05 7.04
C TYR A 138 -25.56 43.12 8.55
N SER A 139 -26.71 42.74 9.11
CA SER A 139 -27.03 42.90 10.52
C SER A 139 -26.45 41.82 11.44
N LYS A 140 -26.01 40.70 10.90
CA LYS A 140 -25.39 39.65 11.68
C LYS A 140 -23.94 40.02 12.01
N LYS A 141 -23.46 39.53 13.14
CA LYS A 141 -22.08 39.79 13.59
C LYS A 141 -21.01 38.88 12.97
N ASP A 142 -21.42 37.86 12.24
CA ASP A 142 -20.48 36.96 11.60
C ASP A 142 -19.78 37.63 10.42
N THR A 143 -18.52 37.29 10.26
CA THR A 143 -17.66 37.70 9.13
C THR A 143 -17.15 36.49 8.39
N GLY A 144 -16.62 36.69 7.21
CA GLY A 144 -15.98 35.62 6.45
C GLY A 144 -16.04 35.80 4.95
N THR A 145 -15.48 34.84 4.26
CA THR A 145 -15.46 34.74 2.79
C THR A 145 -16.06 33.42 2.35
N LYS A 146 -16.91 33.46 1.35
CA LYS A 146 -17.44 32.29 0.65
C LYS A 146 -17.19 32.44 -0.84
N ILE A 147 -16.51 31.48 -1.42
CA ILE A 147 -16.18 31.42 -2.84
C ILE A 147 -16.77 30.13 -3.40
N HIS A 148 -17.66 30.28 -4.39
CA HIS A 148 -18.26 29.19 -5.14
C HIS A 148 -17.87 29.30 -6.61
N TRP A 149 -17.19 28.30 -7.13
CA TRP A 149 -16.70 28.33 -8.50
C TRP A 149 -16.83 26.97 -9.18
N LYS A 150 -16.80 26.99 -10.49
CA LYS A 150 -16.68 25.79 -11.30
C LYS A 150 -15.43 25.88 -12.17
N PRO A 151 -14.49 24.94 -12.06
CA PRO A 151 -13.34 24.88 -12.94
C PRO A 151 -13.76 24.81 -14.41
N ASP A 152 -12.99 25.44 -15.29
CA ASP A 152 -13.29 25.54 -16.72
C ASP A 152 -12.62 24.40 -17.51
N LEU A 153 -13.43 23.63 -18.25
CA LEU A 153 -12.94 22.59 -19.17
C LEU A 153 -12.15 23.13 -20.38
N GLU A 154 -12.22 24.43 -20.64
CA GLU A 154 -11.33 25.07 -21.63
C GLU A 154 -9.91 25.27 -21.10
N VAL A 155 -9.73 25.21 -19.77
CA VAL A 155 -8.44 25.37 -19.08
C VAL A 155 -7.89 24.02 -18.61
N PHE A 156 -8.75 23.20 -18.04
CA PHE A 156 -8.39 21.88 -17.52
C PHE A 156 -8.96 20.77 -18.39
N THR A 157 -8.17 19.75 -18.64
CA THR A 157 -8.58 18.58 -19.43
C THR A 157 -9.55 17.66 -18.65
N ASP A 158 -9.53 17.74 -17.31
CA ASP A 158 -10.41 17.02 -16.42
C ASP A 158 -10.70 17.89 -15.19
N ILE A 159 -11.99 18.01 -14.83
CA ILE A 159 -12.47 18.76 -13.66
C ILE A 159 -13.22 17.89 -12.66
N ASP A 160 -13.32 16.58 -12.89
CA ASP A 160 -14.02 15.64 -12.01
C ASP A 160 -13.15 15.22 -10.83
N ILE A 161 -13.00 16.15 -9.88
CA ILE A 161 -12.25 15.89 -8.64
C ILE A 161 -13.07 14.95 -7.75
N GLN A 162 -12.50 13.78 -7.44
CA GLN A 162 -13.16 12.79 -6.62
C GLN A 162 -13.22 13.20 -5.13
N PRO A 163 -14.25 12.75 -4.37
CA PRO A 163 -14.39 13.07 -2.94
C PRO A 163 -13.16 12.72 -2.09
N GLU A 164 -12.45 11.66 -2.44
CA GLU A 164 -11.25 11.18 -1.73
C GLU A 164 -10.14 12.24 -1.67
N TYR A 165 -9.99 13.04 -2.72
CA TYR A 165 -9.04 14.15 -2.73
C TYR A 165 -9.35 15.18 -1.63
N PHE A 166 -10.61 15.57 -1.51
CA PHE A 166 -11.04 16.53 -0.49
C PHE A 166 -10.88 15.96 0.92
N LEU A 167 -11.26 14.72 1.13
CA LEU A 167 -11.10 14.04 2.41
C LEU A 167 -9.63 13.99 2.83
N ASP A 168 -8.73 13.64 1.91
CA ASP A 168 -7.28 13.58 2.19
C ASP A 168 -6.71 14.95 2.52
N ILE A 169 -6.95 15.96 1.68
CA ILE A 169 -6.37 17.29 1.87
C ILE A 169 -6.90 17.97 3.14
N MET A 170 -8.19 17.82 3.43
CA MET A 170 -8.79 18.44 4.61
C MET A 170 -8.35 17.76 5.90
N LYS A 171 -8.20 16.44 5.90
CA LYS A 171 -7.60 15.71 7.03
C LYS A 171 -6.16 16.18 7.27
N ARG A 172 -5.35 16.27 6.23
CA ARG A 172 -3.96 16.75 6.33
C ARG A 172 -3.88 18.17 6.88
N GLN A 173 -4.73 19.06 6.41
CA GLN A 173 -4.76 20.43 6.91
C GLN A 173 -5.27 20.53 8.34
N ALA A 174 -6.22 19.72 8.75
CA ALA A 174 -6.69 19.65 10.13
C ALA A 174 -5.58 19.20 11.09
N ILE A 175 -4.75 18.24 10.68
CA ILE A 175 -3.63 17.71 11.47
C ILE A 175 -2.61 18.81 11.78
N VAL A 176 -2.25 19.65 10.81
CA VAL A 176 -1.20 20.67 10.96
C VAL A 176 -1.72 22.05 11.38
N ASN A 177 -3.03 22.21 11.50
CA ASN A 177 -3.68 23.43 11.96
C ASN A 177 -4.54 23.11 13.20
N ALA A 178 -3.89 22.91 14.33
CA ALA A 178 -4.51 22.48 15.57
C ALA A 178 -5.71 23.36 15.97
N GLY A 179 -6.82 22.73 16.31
CA GLY A 179 -8.03 23.42 16.80
C GLY A 179 -8.90 24.04 15.70
N ILE A 180 -8.52 23.96 14.43
CA ILE A 180 -9.36 24.40 13.30
C ILE A 180 -10.21 23.21 12.84
N GLU A 181 -11.53 23.42 12.76
CA GLU A 181 -12.47 22.43 12.25
C GLU A 181 -12.57 22.53 10.72
N PHE A 182 -12.32 21.42 10.04
CA PHE A 182 -12.47 21.27 8.59
C PHE A 182 -13.68 20.39 8.30
N VAL A 183 -14.68 20.95 7.61
CA VAL A 183 -15.93 20.27 7.27
C VAL A 183 -15.99 20.07 5.76
N PHE A 184 -16.09 18.83 5.32
CA PHE A 184 -16.32 18.49 3.93
C PHE A 184 -17.77 18.05 3.72
N ARG A 185 -18.44 18.67 2.74
CA ARG A 185 -19.79 18.34 2.32
C ARG A 185 -19.77 17.87 0.87
N ASN A 186 -20.11 16.61 0.64
CA ASN A 186 -20.21 16.04 -0.70
C ASN A 186 -21.69 15.88 -1.08
N GLN A 187 -22.10 16.49 -2.17
CA GLN A 187 -23.47 16.36 -2.66
C GLN A 187 -23.72 14.97 -3.22
N ASN A 188 -24.77 14.33 -2.69
CA ASN A 188 -25.29 13.05 -3.14
C ASN A 188 -26.79 13.18 -3.44
N GLY A 189 -27.13 13.43 -4.69
CA GLY A 189 -28.50 13.75 -5.09
C GLY A 189 -28.99 15.06 -4.48
N LYS A 190 -29.99 15.00 -3.60
CA LYS A 190 -30.55 16.16 -2.88
C LYS A 190 -29.97 16.36 -1.49
N SER A 191 -29.17 15.42 -1.01
CA SER A 191 -28.55 15.43 0.32
C SER A 191 -27.05 15.69 0.23
N PHE A 192 -26.42 15.91 1.40
CA PHE A 192 -24.98 16.08 1.53
C PHE A 192 -24.43 15.09 2.54
N ASP A 193 -23.40 14.34 2.14
CA ASP A 193 -22.61 13.54 3.06
C ASP A 193 -21.57 14.47 3.70
N THR A 194 -21.58 14.57 5.02
CA THR A 194 -20.72 15.50 5.77
C THR A 194 -19.67 14.74 6.57
N THR A 195 -18.42 15.13 6.42
CA THR A 195 -17.29 14.63 7.20
C THR A 195 -16.56 15.80 7.85
N SER A 196 -16.25 15.70 9.13
CA SER A 196 -15.57 16.74 9.89
C SER A 196 -14.26 16.23 10.47
N TYR A 197 -13.21 17.05 10.40
CA TYR A 197 -11.90 16.80 11.01
C TYR A 197 -11.53 17.94 11.95
N ASN A 198 -11.19 17.59 13.19
CA ASN A 198 -10.68 18.53 14.17
C ASN A 198 -9.65 17.83 15.06
N TYR A 199 -8.40 18.21 14.90
CA TYR A 199 -7.29 17.72 15.73
C TYR A 199 -6.92 18.80 16.74
N VAL A 200 -7.52 18.76 17.92
CA VAL A 200 -7.37 19.80 18.96
C VAL A 200 -5.91 20.02 19.35
N ASN A 201 -5.13 18.94 19.46
CA ASN A 201 -3.69 18.96 19.75
C ASN A 201 -2.84 18.76 18.49
N GLY A 202 -3.40 18.93 17.30
CA GLY A 202 -2.69 18.88 16.04
C GLY A 202 -2.01 17.55 15.76
N ILE A 203 -0.72 17.60 15.45
CA ILE A 203 0.09 16.42 15.08
C ILE A 203 0.18 15.37 16.19
N VAL A 204 0.08 15.75 17.45
CA VAL A 204 0.09 14.83 18.59
C VAL A 204 -1.12 13.91 18.55
N ASP A 205 -2.30 14.46 18.30
CA ASP A 205 -3.54 13.68 18.17
C ASP A 205 -3.48 12.73 16.98
N HIS A 206 -2.86 13.15 15.89
CA HIS A 206 -2.67 12.29 14.71
C HIS A 206 -1.73 11.13 15.00
N VAL A 207 -0.60 11.38 15.66
CA VAL A 207 0.32 10.31 16.09
C VAL A 207 -0.38 9.35 17.04
N ALA A 208 -1.19 9.84 17.98
CA ALA A 208 -1.98 9.01 18.89
C ALA A 208 -3.00 8.12 18.15
N GLU A 209 -3.66 8.67 17.14
CA GLU A 209 -4.60 7.94 16.26
C GLU A 209 -3.89 6.80 15.51
N VAL A 210 -2.71 7.06 14.93
CA VAL A 210 -1.93 6.08 14.18
C VAL A 210 -1.40 4.97 15.07
N VAL A 211 -0.85 5.32 16.22
CA VAL A 211 -0.23 4.35 17.16
C VAL A 211 -1.30 3.52 17.87
N GLY A 212 -2.42 4.13 18.27
CA GLY A 212 -3.46 3.47 19.03
C GLY A 212 -2.91 2.78 20.28
N GLU A 213 -3.23 1.50 20.45
CA GLU A 213 -2.75 0.66 21.55
C GLU A 213 -1.41 -0.03 21.26
N ASN A 214 -0.82 0.19 20.09
CA ASN A 214 0.36 -0.52 19.61
C ASN A 214 1.68 0.19 19.93
N GLY A 215 1.71 1.16 20.83
CA GLY A 215 2.90 1.92 21.18
C GLY A 215 3.92 1.11 21.97
N LEU A 216 5.20 1.22 21.56
CA LEU A 216 6.36 0.77 22.37
C LEU A 216 6.81 1.85 23.35
N SER A 217 6.40 3.08 23.11
CA SER A 217 6.82 4.27 23.87
C SER A 217 5.64 5.21 24.09
N SER A 218 5.79 6.14 25.03
CA SER A 218 4.94 7.32 25.13
C SER A 218 5.13 8.21 23.90
N ILE A 219 4.11 9.03 23.58
CA ILE A 219 4.20 10.00 22.50
C ILE A 219 5.01 11.19 22.99
N GLN A 220 6.08 11.53 22.27
CA GLN A 220 6.88 12.71 22.51
C GLN A 220 6.40 13.87 21.64
N HIS A 221 6.42 15.05 22.20
CA HIS A 221 6.10 16.29 21.53
C HIS A 221 7.19 17.33 21.81
N TRP A 222 7.83 17.80 20.75
CA TRP A 222 8.94 18.75 20.83
C TRP A 222 8.67 19.96 19.96
N GLU A 223 8.81 21.12 20.53
CA GLU A 223 8.66 22.40 19.84
C GLU A 223 9.89 23.26 20.02
N THR A 224 10.28 23.97 18.99
CA THR A 224 11.35 24.98 19.06
C THR A 224 11.19 26.04 17.97
N GLU A 225 11.81 27.20 18.23
CA GLU A 225 12.02 28.24 17.23
C GLU A 225 13.50 28.61 17.26
N VAL A 226 14.17 28.54 16.12
CA VAL A 226 15.58 28.84 15.99
C VAL A 226 15.84 29.78 14.81
N LYS A 227 16.95 30.49 14.85
CA LYS A 227 17.47 31.22 13.70
C LYS A 227 18.48 30.37 12.98
N THR A 228 18.37 30.28 11.67
CA THR A 228 19.27 29.51 10.81
C THR A 228 19.55 30.25 9.51
N ARG A 229 20.51 29.75 8.74
CA ARG A 229 20.84 30.25 7.39
C ARG A 229 21.24 29.09 6.49
N ASP A 230 21.02 29.23 5.20
CA ASP A 230 21.37 28.18 4.22
C ASP A 230 22.89 28.16 3.92
N ARG A 231 23.55 29.31 3.99
CA ARG A 231 24.99 29.49 3.81
C ARG A 231 25.47 30.69 4.63
N ASP A 232 26.75 30.74 4.91
CA ASP A 232 27.36 31.81 5.73
C ASP A 232 27.19 33.21 5.11
N ASP A 233 27.09 33.32 3.79
CA ASP A 233 26.88 34.55 3.03
C ASP A 233 25.41 34.98 2.93
N LYS A 234 24.46 34.20 3.45
CA LYS A 234 23.03 34.50 3.42
C LYS A 234 22.51 35.01 4.75
N PRO A 235 21.44 35.83 4.73
CA PRO A 235 20.82 36.32 5.96
C PRO A 235 20.21 35.19 6.77
N GLU A 236 20.17 35.36 8.08
CA GLU A 236 19.46 34.46 8.97
C GLU A 236 17.96 34.63 8.82
N TYR A 237 17.26 33.53 9.01
CA TYR A 237 15.79 33.48 9.06
C TYR A 237 15.31 32.59 10.20
N LYS A 238 14.09 32.83 10.65
CA LYS A 238 13.46 32.00 11.69
C LYS A 238 12.98 30.70 11.11
N CYS A 239 13.20 29.61 11.86
CA CYS A 239 12.64 28.29 11.59
C CYS A 239 11.95 27.77 12.84
N LYS A 240 10.64 27.55 12.74
CA LYS A 240 9.82 26.95 13.79
C LYS A 240 9.58 25.49 13.48
N MET A 241 9.70 24.63 14.48
CA MET A 241 9.52 23.19 14.35
C MET A 241 8.55 22.68 15.41
N ASP A 242 7.60 21.89 14.97
CA ASP A 242 6.65 21.16 15.80
C ASP A 242 6.72 19.68 15.41
N ILE A 243 7.15 18.83 16.36
CA ILE A 243 7.53 17.45 16.10
C ILE A 243 6.83 16.54 17.10
N SER A 244 6.12 15.52 16.58
CA SER A 244 5.55 14.44 17.40
C SER A 244 6.11 13.11 16.98
N VAL A 245 6.57 12.33 17.95
CA VAL A 245 7.28 11.07 17.74
C VAL A 245 6.73 9.99 18.67
N ALA A 246 6.53 8.81 18.13
CA ALA A 246 6.30 7.58 18.88
C ALA A 246 6.95 6.39 18.15
N PHE A 247 7.04 5.26 18.82
CA PHE A 247 7.56 4.03 18.25
C PHE A 247 6.56 2.90 18.42
N SER A 248 6.50 2.03 17.43
CA SER A 248 5.63 0.86 17.41
C SER A 248 6.29 -0.29 16.65
N ASN A 249 5.97 -1.51 17.01
CA ASN A 249 6.39 -2.70 16.24
C ASN A 249 5.32 -3.19 15.25
N LYS A 250 4.18 -2.51 15.17
CA LYS A 250 3.05 -2.90 14.30
C LYS A 250 2.71 -1.87 13.25
N VAL A 251 2.94 -0.60 13.52
CA VAL A 251 2.63 0.52 12.62
C VAL A 251 3.82 1.43 12.46
N HIS A 252 3.95 2.06 11.31
CA HIS A 252 4.95 3.08 11.03
C HIS A 252 4.37 4.15 10.12
N LEU A 253 4.81 5.38 10.31
CA LEU A 253 4.40 6.53 9.51
C LEU A 253 5.43 7.64 9.64
N THR A 254 5.82 8.24 8.53
CA THR A 254 6.57 9.49 8.51
C THR A 254 5.85 10.47 7.60
N GLU A 255 5.43 11.60 8.17
CA GLU A 255 4.78 12.69 7.44
C GLU A 255 5.47 14.01 7.76
N TYR A 256 5.77 14.79 6.73
CA TYR A 256 6.43 16.06 6.85
C TYR A 256 5.61 17.15 6.19
N TYR A 257 5.51 18.29 6.90
CA TYR A 257 4.83 19.50 6.44
C TYR A 257 5.76 20.70 6.58
N HIS A 258 5.70 21.60 5.62
CA HIS A 258 6.40 22.86 5.71
C HIS A 258 5.49 24.01 5.28
N ASN A 259 5.37 25.05 6.14
CA ASN A 259 4.38 26.12 5.97
C ASN A 259 2.98 25.57 5.66
N SER A 260 2.55 24.51 6.36
CA SER A 260 1.31 23.74 6.22
C SER A 260 1.14 22.97 4.90
N SER A 261 2.11 22.99 4.00
CA SER A 261 2.11 22.15 2.80
C SER A 261 2.66 20.77 3.11
N TRP A 262 1.97 19.73 2.68
CA TRP A 262 2.47 18.36 2.78
C TRP A 262 3.63 18.13 1.81
N LEU A 263 4.74 17.65 2.35
CA LEU A 263 5.95 17.33 1.58
C LEU A 263 5.92 15.85 1.15
N GLU A 264 5.27 15.56 0.05
CA GLU A 264 5.16 14.21 -0.50
C GLU A 264 6.53 13.57 -0.74
N HIS A 265 7.52 14.36 -1.11
CA HIS A 265 8.90 13.92 -1.38
C HIS A 265 9.88 14.26 -0.25
N GLY A 266 9.39 14.75 0.88
CA GLY A 266 10.19 15.05 2.06
C GLY A 266 11.13 16.24 1.88
N GLY A 267 12.36 16.00 1.50
CA GLY A 267 13.40 17.02 1.40
C GLY A 267 14.17 17.20 2.71
N ALA A 268 14.35 18.45 3.17
CA ALA A 268 15.13 18.76 4.38
C ALA A 268 14.67 18.02 5.65
N PRO A 269 13.37 17.96 5.98
CA PRO A 269 12.90 17.18 7.14
C PRO A 269 13.22 15.70 7.07
N ASP A 270 13.03 15.08 5.92
CA ASP A 270 13.34 13.66 5.74
C ASP A 270 14.82 13.36 5.96
N LYS A 271 15.69 14.19 5.38
CA LYS A 271 17.15 14.07 5.57
C LYS A 271 17.55 14.27 7.03
N ALA A 272 16.92 15.22 7.73
CA ALA A 272 17.18 15.47 9.14
C ALA A 272 16.77 14.28 10.02
N VAL A 273 15.59 13.70 9.78
CA VAL A 273 15.09 12.52 10.50
C VAL A 273 16.01 11.31 10.26
N ARG A 274 16.34 11.02 9.01
CA ARG A 274 17.26 9.92 8.67
C ARG A 274 18.59 10.04 9.39
N ASN A 275 19.15 11.21 9.40
CA ASN A 275 20.44 11.46 10.06
C ASN A 275 20.33 11.36 11.59
N ALA A 276 19.41 12.10 12.19
CA ALA A 276 19.33 12.24 13.65
C ALA A 276 18.94 10.94 14.34
N PHE A 277 17.94 10.23 13.83
CA PHE A 277 17.46 8.98 14.43
C PHE A 277 18.48 7.86 14.33
N VAL A 278 19.10 7.68 13.17
CA VAL A 278 20.16 6.68 13.00
C VAL A 278 21.35 6.99 13.90
N TYR A 279 21.79 8.25 13.95
CA TYR A 279 22.91 8.66 14.78
C TYR A 279 22.66 8.37 16.27
N GLN A 280 21.52 8.78 16.79
CA GLN A 280 21.23 8.68 18.21
C GLN A 280 20.98 7.24 18.66
N ILE A 281 20.26 6.45 17.87
CA ILE A 281 20.00 5.04 18.18
C ILE A 281 21.28 4.20 18.03
N ASP A 282 22.09 4.44 17.00
CA ASP A 282 23.41 3.79 16.84
C ASP A 282 24.34 4.10 18.01
N SER A 283 24.38 5.37 18.46
CA SER A 283 25.15 5.78 19.63
C SER A 283 24.69 5.03 20.89
N TYR A 284 23.40 4.94 21.11
CA TYR A 284 22.84 4.18 22.26
C TYR A 284 23.25 2.71 22.21
N LEU A 285 23.09 2.06 21.04
CA LEU A 285 23.42 0.64 20.88
C LEU A 285 24.92 0.36 21.10
N LYS A 286 25.79 1.27 20.67
CA LYS A 286 27.24 1.17 20.92
C LYS A 286 27.59 1.37 22.39
N GLN A 287 27.07 2.40 23.03
CA GLN A 287 27.33 2.73 24.43
C GLN A 287 26.87 1.61 25.37
N ASN A 288 25.79 0.92 25.04
CA ASN A 288 25.23 -0.17 25.83
C ASN A 288 25.68 -1.57 25.34
N ASN A 289 26.68 -1.65 24.47
CA ASN A 289 27.25 -2.91 23.96
C ASN A 289 26.20 -3.88 23.39
N LYS A 290 25.16 -3.38 22.70
CA LYS A 290 24.08 -4.19 22.16
C LYS A 290 24.43 -4.87 20.82
N TYR A 291 25.44 -4.37 20.11
CA TYR A 291 25.95 -4.98 18.89
C TYR A 291 26.85 -6.17 19.18
N ASN A 292 26.80 -7.19 18.33
CA ASN A 292 27.79 -8.26 18.30
C ASN A 292 29.14 -7.77 17.74
N LYS A 293 30.26 -8.43 18.05
CA LYS A 293 31.61 -7.98 17.71
C LYS A 293 31.86 -7.65 16.22
N THR A 294 31.15 -8.31 15.31
CA THR A 294 31.31 -8.13 13.87
C THR A 294 30.06 -7.57 13.19
N GLU A 295 29.13 -7.09 13.99
CA GLU A 295 27.83 -6.64 13.48
C GLU A 295 27.93 -5.23 12.88
N SER A 296 27.36 -5.04 11.68
CA SER A 296 27.24 -3.75 11.05
C SER A 296 26.30 -2.83 11.83
N LYS A 297 26.43 -1.51 11.69
CA LYS A 297 25.51 -0.57 12.28
C LYS A 297 24.12 -0.64 11.63
N ILE A 298 23.12 -0.12 12.33
CA ILE A 298 21.75 0.05 11.82
C ILE A 298 21.73 0.99 10.61
N LYS A 299 20.70 0.83 9.77
CA LYS A 299 20.33 1.76 8.68
C LYS A 299 19.00 2.43 9.01
N TYR A 300 18.65 3.46 8.25
CA TYR A 300 17.38 4.16 8.47
C TYR A 300 16.16 3.25 8.28
N ASP A 301 16.18 2.33 7.32
CA ASP A 301 15.10 1.37 7.12
C ASP A 301 14.76 0.57 8.39
N ASP A 302 15.76 0.28 9.20
CA ASP A 302 15.59 -0.44 10.48
C ASP A 302 14.86 0.42 11.53
N VAL A 303 15.07 1.74 11.48
CA VAL A 303 14.37 2.72 12.33
C VAL A 303 12.97 2.99 11.81
N GLU A 304 12.83 3.20 10.50
CA GLU A 304 11.57 3.55 9.82
C GLU A 304 10.47 2.53 10.07
N ASP A 305 10.80 1.25 10.08
CA ASP A 305 9.86 0.14 10.35
C ASP A 305 9.13 0.24 11.70
N SER A 306 9.67 1.00 12.63
CA SER A 306 9.09 1.18 13.97
C SER A 306 8.81 2.63 14.34
N LEU A 307 9.02 3.57 13.42
CA LEU A 307 8.92 5.00 13.68
C LEU A 307 7.56 5.54 13.25
N VAL A 308 6.90 6.26 14.16
CA VAL A 308 5.78 7.14 13.85
C VAL A 308 6.23 8.57 14.15
N CYS A 309 6.44 9.36 13.11
CA CYS A 309 6.96 10.73 13.21
C CYS A 309 6.19 11.66 12.29
N VAL A 310 5.67 12.73 12.85
CA VAL A 310 5.04 13.82 12.12
C VAL A 310 5.72 15.12 12.48
N ILE A 311 6.18 15.84 11.46
CA ILE A 311 6.87 17.12 11.60
C ILE A 311 6.10 18.20 10.84
N SER A 312 5.79 19.29 11.53
CA SER A 312 5.29 20.52 10.94
C SER A 312 6.29 21.64 11.18
N SER A 313 6.93 22.11 10.12
CA SER A 313 7.93 23.18 10.20
C SER A 313 7.46 24.44 9.48
N PHE A 314 7.97 25.59 9.92
CA PHE A 314 7.67 26.90 9.35
C PHE A 314 8.95 27.71 9.22
N SER A 315 9.08 28.44 8.12
CA SER A 315 10.16 29.41 7.95
C SER A 315 9.71 30.59 7.10
N SER A 316 10.31 31.74 7.34
CA SER A 316 10.08 32.96 6.54
C SER A 316 10.76 32.90 5.18
N VAL A 317 11.78 32.04 5.02
CA VAL A 317 12.48 31.77 3.77
C VAL A 317 12.33 30.30 3.43
N SER A 318 11.72 30.00 2.29
CA SER A 318 11.50 28.63 1.85
C SER A 318 11.94 28.46 0.41
N SER A 319 12.73 27.43 0.16
CA SER A 319 13.13 26.99 -1.17
C SER A 319 12.52 25.61 -1.44
N TYR A 320 11.59 25.56 -2.35
CA TYR A 320 10.98 24.30 -2.78
C TYR A 320 11.62 23.80 -4.08
N GLU A 321 11.60 22.50 -4.27
CA GLU A 321 12.09 21.87 -5.50
C GLU A 321 11.32 22.37 -6.74
N ASN A 322 10.01 22.58 -6.57
CA ASN A 322 9.12 23.10 -7.62
C ASN A 322 7.92 23.85 -7.02
N GLN A 323 7.09 24.44 -7.89
CA GLN A 323 5.90 25.21 -7.48
C GLN A 323 4.84 24.38 -6.77
N THR A 324 4.82 23.07 -6.94
CA THR A 324 3.89 22.17 -6.24
C THR A 324 4.23 21.95 -4.76
N LYS A 325 5.37 22.47 -4.30
CA LYS A 325 5.80 22.49 -2.89
C LYS A 325 5.92 21.11 -2.23
N LYS A 326 6.24 20.07 -3.00
CA LYS A 326 6.31 18.69 -2.52
C LYS A 326 7.62 18.33 -1.79
N ALA A 327 8.65 19.14 -1.90
CA ALA A 327 9.91 18.99 -1.17
C ALA A 327 10.51 20.35 -0.87
N VAL A 328 10.98 20.55 0.38
CA VAL A 328 11.73 21.75 0.80
C VAL A 328 13.22 21.43 0.81
N THR A 329 14.04 22.32 0.23
CA THR A 329 15.46 22.06 -0.04
C THR A 329 16.45 22.88 0.79
N ASN A 330 15.97 23.77 1.66
CA ASN A 330 16.81 24.64 2.49
C ASN A 330 17.76 23.85 3.39
N LYS A 331 19.06 24.08 3.22
CA LYS A 331 20.09 23.45 4.04
C LYS A 331 20.01 23.91 5.51
N GLY A 332 19.70 25.18 5.74
CA GLY A 332 19.53 25.72 7.07
C GLY A 332 18.43 25.03 7.87
N ILE A 333 17.31 24.71 7.24
CA ILE A 333 16.22 23.94 7.85
C ILE A 333 16.69 22.53 8.19
N GLN A 334 17.37 21.86 7.26
CA GLN A 334 17.91 20.52 7.47
C GLN A 334 18.88 20.46 8.65
N ASP A 335 19.84 21.38 8.70
CA ASP A 335 20.88 21.40 9.73
C ASP A 335 20.29 21.73 11.11
N ALA A 336 19.42 22.74 11.20
CA ALA A 336 18.72 23.11 12.43
C ALA A 336 17.83 21.98 12.96
N MET A 337 17.08 21.33 12.10
CA MET A 337 16.21 20.22 12.46
C MET A 337 17.01 18.99 12.89
N THR A 338 18.11 18.68 12.21
CA THR A 338 19.01 17.58 12.59
C THR A 338 19.56 17.79 13.99
N ALA A 339 20.06 19.00 14.29
CA ALA A 339 20.59 19.33 15.59
C ALA A 339 19.55 19.25 16.70
N PHE A 340 18.35 19.79 16.45
CA PHE A 340 17.25 19.75 17.40
C PHE A 340 16.75 18.33 17.67
N LEU A 341 16.58 17.51 16.63
CA LEU A 341 16.18 16.11 16.77
C LEU A 341 17.22 15.29 17.54
N ARG A 342 18.51 15.46 17.27
CA ARG A 342 19.57 14.77 18.01
C ARG A 342 19.52 15.10 19.48
N GLN A 343 19.45 16.39 19.81
CA GLN A 343 19.36 16.84 21.20
C GLN A 343 18.11 16.32 21.90
N SER A 344 16.95 16.42 21.25
CA SER A 344 15.68 15.97 21.81
C SER A 344 15.64 14.47 22.06
N LEU A 345 16.16 13.67 21.13
CA LEU A 345 16.29 12.22 21.28
C LEU A 345 17.27 11.84 22.41
N GLU A 346 18.41 12.52 22.51
CA GLU A 346 19.37 12.29 23.57
C GLU A 346 18.75 12.53 24.94
N VAL A 347 18.10 13.67 25.14
CA VAL A 347 17.41 14.01 26.38
C VAL A 347 16.31 12.99 26.67
N TYR A 348 15.48 12.67 25.67
CA TYR A 348 14.41 11.69 25.81
C TYR A 348 14.92 10.32 26.27
N PHE A 349 16.01 9.82 25.69
CA PHE A 349 16.59 8.52 26.04
C PHE A 349 17.22 8.53 27.43
N ILE A 350 17.79 9.64 27.87
CA ILE A 350 18.32 9.79 29.23
C ILE A 350 17.18 9.83 30.26
N GLU A 351 16.13 10.57 30.00
CA GLU A 351 14.99 10.73 30.90
C GLU A 351 14.09 9.48 30.97
N ASN A 352 14.06 8.68 29.90
CA ASN A 352 13.20 7.50 29.78
C ASN A 352 14.00 6.24 29.39
N PRO A 353 14.88 5.75 30.28
CA PRO A 353 15.81 4.67 29.95
C PRO A 353 15.13 3.35 29.57
N LEU A 354 13.98 3.03 30.16
CA LEU A 354 13.21 1.82 29.82
C LEU A 354 12.60 1.90 28.43
N GLU A 355 12.09 3.06 28.03
CA GLU A 355 11.57 3.26 26.69
C GLU A 355 12.70 3.27 25.66
N ALA A 356 13.83 3.92 25.98
CA ALA A 356 15.03 3.92 25.13
C ALA A 356 15.51 2.50 24.85
N GLU A 357 15.56 1.65 25.86
CA GLU A 357 15.92 0.23 25.70
C GLU A 357 14.96 -0.49 24.76
N LYS A 358 13.65 -0.37 24.98
CA LYS A 358 12.63 -1.01 24.13
C LYS A 358 12.72 -0.55 22.68
N ILE A 359 12.87 0.75 22.46
CA ILE A 359 12.98 1.34 21.12
C ILE A 359 14.22 0.83 20.40
N CYS A 360 15.37 0.94 21.04
CA CYS A 360 16.66 0.57 20.42
C CYS A 360 16.78 -0.93 20.21
N GLU A 361 16.27 -1.75 21.11
CA GLU A 361 16.18 -3.21 20.91
C GLU A 361 15.26 -3.57 19.77
N GLN A 362 14.11 -2.91 19.62
CA GLN A 362 13.21 -3.15 18.50
C GLN A 362 13.88 -2.80 17.15
N VAL A 363 14.60 -1.68 17.08
CA VAL A 363 15.36 -1.28 15.88
C VAL A 363 16.43 -2.32 15.54
N LEU A 364 17.10 -2.86 16.56
CA LEU A 364 18.09 -3.92 16.37
C LEU A 364 17.46 -5.23 15.89
N ILE A 365 16.28 -5.58 16.38
CA ILE A 365 15.48 -6.71 15.89
C ILE A 365 15.11 -6.51 14.43
N ASN A 366 14.64 -5.32 14.04
CA ASN A 366 14.31 -4.99 12.66
C ASN A 366 15.52 -5.18 11.74
N LYS A 367 16.69 -4.68 12.15
CA LYS A 367 17.94 -4.85 11.42
C LYS A 367 18.30 -6.31 11.21
N ARG A 368 18.30 -7.09 12.29
CA ARG A 368 18.66 -8.52 12.24
C ARG A 368 17.70 -9.31 11.37
N SER A 369 16.41 -8.99 11.45
CA SER A 369 15.38 -9.58 10.58
C SER A 369 15.63 -9.26 9.11
N ARG A 370 15.92 -8.00 8.78
CA ARG A 370 16.25 -7.56 7.40
C ARG A 370 17.50 -8.27 6.88
N GLU A 371 18.58 -8.32 7.65
CA GLU A 371 19.83 -8.97 7.26
C GLU A 371 19.66 -10.48 7.07
N ASN A 372 18.91 -11.14 7.93
CA ASN A 372 18.59 -12.57 7.78
C ASN A 372 17.78 -12.84 6.51
N ALA A 373 16.78 -12.01 6.23
CA ALA A 373 15.98 -12.11 5.01
C ALA A 373 16.84 -11.91 3.75
N GLU A 374 17.75 -10.94 3.75
CA GLU A 374 18.67 -10.68 2.65
C GLU A 374 19.66 -11.83 2.45
N LYS A 375 20.23 -12.37 3.52
CA LYS A 375 21.12 -13.54 3.47
C LYS A 375 20.39 -14.77 2.94
N THR A 376 19.18 -15.00 3.37
CA THR A 376 18.33 -16.09 2.88
C THR A 376 18.05 -15.92 1.38
N ARG A 377 17.68 -14.73 0.93
CA ARG A 377 17.48 -14.41 -0.50
C ARG A 377 18.73 -14.70 -1.34
N LEU A 378 19.89 -14.25 -0.88
CA LEU A 378 21.16 -14.48 -1.59
C LEU A 378 21.48 -15.98 -1.68
N ASN A 379 21.24 -16.74 -0.61
CA ASN A 379 21.43 -18.18 -0.61
C ASN A 379 20.46 -18.89 -1.57
N ILE A 380 19.20 -18.46 -1.59
CA ILE A 380 18.20 -18.95 -2.54
C ILE A 380 18.64 -18.63 -3.97
N LYS A 381 19.02 -17.39 -4.26
CA LYS A 381 19.48 -16.97 -5.58
C LYS A 381 20.70 -17.78 -6.02
N LYS A 382 21.68 -18.01 -5.15
CA LYS A 382 22.84 -18.87 -5.45
C LYS A 382 22.45 -20.31 -5.76
N LYS A 383 21.50 -20.88 -5.02
CA LYS A 383 21.01 -22.24 -5.24
C LYS A 383 20.18 -22.39 -6.53
N LEU A 384 19.41 -21.37 -6.89
CA LEU A 384 18.53 -21.37 -8.06
C LEU A 384 19.22 -20.88 -9.34
N SER A 385 20.24 -20.01 -9.24
CA SER A 385 20.97 -19.43 -10.39
C SER A 385 22.03 -20.32 -10.98
N GLY A 386 22.20 -21.50 -10.46
CA GLY A 386 23.14 -22.51 -11.00
C GLY A 386 22.67 -23.12 -12.31
N ASN A 387 22.60 -22.35 -13.35
CA ASN A 387 22.66 -22.63 -14.81
C ASN A 387 22.02 -23.83 -15.51
N LEU A 388 21.22 -23.45 -16.47
CA LEU A 388 21.08 -23.75 -17.94
C LEU A 388 20.77 -25.17 -18.43
N ASP A 389 21.08 -26.23 -17.73
CA ASP A 389 20.68 -27.58 -18.13
C ASP A 389 20.01 -28.31 -16.96
N ILE A 390 18.71 -28.11 -16.83
CA ILE A 390 17.91 -28.66 -15.73
C ILE A 390 17.83 -30.17 -15.82
N THR A 391 17.82 -30.72 -17.03
CA THR A 391 17.73 -32.16 -17.29
C THR A 391 18.90 -32.93 -16.69
N ASN A 392 20.09 -32.34 -16.65
CA ASN A 392 21.29 -32.95 -16.09
C ASN A 392 21.48 -32.72 -14.58
N ARG A 393 20.65 -31.86 -13.95
CA ARG A 393 20.82 -31.43 -12.55
C ARG A 393 19.70 -31.83 -11.62
N VAL A 394 18.50 -32.10 -12.16
CA VAL A 394 17.37 -32.58 -11.39
C VAL A 394 17.14 -34.05 -11.69
N ALA A 395 17.38 -34.86 -10.67
CA ALA A 395 17.26 -36.32 -10.80
C ALA A 395 15.83 -36.72 -11.20
N LYS A 396 15.71 -37.53 -12.25
CA LYS A 396 14.46 -38.10 -12.75
C LYS A 396 13.46 -37.11 -13.36
N PHE A 397 13.79 -35.84 -13.49
CA PHE A 397 12.99 -34.91 -14.26
C PHE A 397 13.00 -35.28 -15.74
N VAL A 398 11.82 -35.39 -16.33
CA VAL A 398 11.63 -35.72 -17.75
C VAL A 398 11.03 -34.52 -18.46
N ASP A 399 11.87 -33.79 -19.21
CA ASP A 399 11.45 -32.59 -19.94
C ASP A 399 10.66 -32.92 -21.21
N CYS A 400 9.97 -31.94 -21.77
CA CYS A 400 9.30 -31.97 -23.06
C CYS A 400 10.15 -31.29 -24.13
N ARG A 401 9.78 -31.50 -25.40
CA ARG A 401 10.54 -30.99 -26.56
C ARG A 401 10.28 -29.50 -26.82
N SER A 402 9.06 -29.04 -26.63
CA SER A 402 8.64 -27.63 -26.87
C SER A 402 9.43 -26.66 -25.99
N LYS A 403 9.77 -25.53 -26.56
CA LYS A 403 10.32 -24.36 -25.83
C LYS A 403 9.26 -23.28 -25.58
N ASP A 404 8.08 -23.44 -26.16
CA ASP A 404 6.96 -22.49 -26.00
C ASP A 404 6.31 -22.66 -24.63
N THR A 405 6.53 -21.70 -23.76
CA THR A 405 6.03 -21.71 -22.38
C THR A 405 4.50 -21.73 -22.28
N GLU A 406 3.80 -21.22 -23.29
CA GLU A 406 2.34 -21.19 -23.33
C GLU A 406 1.71 -22.57 -23.63
N GLN A 407 2.51 -23.49 -24.15
CA GLN A 407 2.07 -24.86 -24.45
C GLN A 407 2.53 -25.88 -23.42
N ARG A 408 3.63 -25.60 -22.73
CA ARG A 408 4.29 -26.55 -21.83
C ARG A 408 3.47 -26.82 -20.57
N GLU A 409 3.30 -28.08 -20.24
CA GLU A 409 2.63 -28.55 -19.03
C GLU A 409 3.61 -29.34 -18.16
N LEU A 410 3.59 -29.07 -16.86
CA LEU A 410 4.36 -29.80 -15.86
C LEU A 410 3.44 -30.68 -15.02
N PHE A 411 3.64 -31.99 -15.07
CA PHE A 411 3.00 -32.94 -14.16
C PHE A 411 3.93 -33.25 -12.98
N ILE A 412 3.48 -32.96 -11.77
CA ILE A 412 4.15 -33.36 -10.54
C ILE A 412 3.48 -34.63 -10.07
N VAL A 413 4.18 -35.75 -10.11
CA VAL A 413 3.61 -37.08 -9.88
C VAL A 413 4.18 -37.77 -8.65
N GLU A 414 3.37 -38.62 -8.02
CA GLU A 414 3.77 -39.34 -6.81
C GLU A 414 4.54 -40.63 -7.15
N GLY A 415 5.83 -40.62 -6.81
CA GLY A 415 6.70 -41.82 -6.91
C GLY A 415 7.20 -42.18 -8.29
N ASP A 416 8.10 -43.16 -8.32
CA ASP A 416 8.77 -43.64 -9.54
C ASP A 416 7.82 -44.49 -10.40
N SER A 417 6.89 -45.21 -9.78
CA SER A 417 5.92 -46.03 -10.51
C SER A 417 4.99 -45.14 -11.36
N ALA A 418 4.49 -44.05 -10.78
CA ALA A 418 3.71 -43.07 -11.53
C ALA A 418 4.54 -42.39 -12.63
N LEU A 419 5.83 -42.10 -12.39
CA LEU A 419 6.72 -41.59 -13.43
C LEU A 419 6.74 -42.50 -14.65
N GLY A 420 6.88 -43.81 -14.43
CA GLY A 420 6.92 -44.83 -15.52
C GLY A 420 5.66 -44.82 -16.37
N ALA A 421 4.49 -44.87 -15.72
CA ALA A 421 3.19 -44.86 -16.40
C ALA A 421 2.96 -43.54 -17.14
N CYS A 422 3.20 -42.40 -16.48
CA CYS A 422 3.03 -41.09 -17.09
C CYS A 422 3.96 -40.82 -18.24
N LYS A 423 5.22 -41.30 -18.16
CA LYS A 423 6.21 -41.17 -19.24
C LYS A 423 5.76 -41.87 -20.52
N GLN A 424 5.10 -43.02 -20.41
CA GLN A 424 4.56 -43.75 -21.56
C GLN A 424 3.25 -43.13 -22.09
N ALA A 425 2.46 -42.57 -21.19
CA ALA A 425 1.13 -42.00 -21.51
C ALA A 425 1.18 -40.56 -22.04
N ARG A 426 2.22 -39.78 -21.75
CA ARG A 426 2.32 -38.35 -22.07
C ARG A 426 2.47 -38.04 -23.56
N ASN A 427 2.15 -36.82 -23.92
CA ASN A 427 2.62 -36.23 -25.16
C ASN A 427 4.02 -35.61 -24.91
N PRO A 428 5.11 -36.20 -25.50
CA PRO A 428 6.47 -35.75 -25.25
C PRO A 428 6.79 -34.37 -25.82
N ASP A 429 5.92 -33.84 -26.68
CA ASP A 429 6.17 -32.53 -27.29
C ASP A 429 5.97 -31.39 -26.28
N PHE A 430 4.93 -31.45 -25.41
CA PHE A 430 4.61 -30.35 -24.50
C PHE A 430 4.41 -30.76 -23.04
N GLN A 431 4.43 -32.05 -22.70
CA GLN A 431 4.22 -32.52 -21.33
C GLN A 431 5.52 -33.00 -20.69
N ALA A 432 5.90 -32.37 -19.59
CA ALA A 432 7.05 -32.75 -18.76
C ALA A 432 6.56 -33.38 -17.44
N ILE A 433 7.40 -34.18 -16.81
CA ILE A 433 7.05 -34.92 -15.59
C ILE A 433 8.17 -34.75 -14.56
N MET A 434 7.77 -34.40 -13.35
CA MET A 434 8.62 -34.33 -12.15
C MET A 434 8.09 -35.30 -11.10
N PRO A 435 8.78 -36.40 -10.81
CA PRO A 435 8.37 -37.28 -9.72
C PRO A 435 8.82 -36.72 -8.37
N ILE A 436 7.97 -36.90 -7.36
CA ILE A 436 8.33 -36.65 -5.97
C ILE A 436 8.27 -37.95 -5.18
N ARG A 437 9.20 -38.13 -4.25
CA ARG A 437 9.25 -39.32 -3.40
C ARG A 437 8.87 -38.98 -1.99
N GLY A 438 7.74 -39.54 -1.56
CA GLY A 438 7.25 -39.39 -0.20
C GLY A 438 6.75 -37.98 0.13
N LYS A 439 6.41 -37.77 1.38
CA LYS A 439 5.86 -36.52 1.90
C LYS A 439 6.94 -35.44 1.98
N ILE A 440 6.68 -34.30 1.35
CA ILE A 440 7.56 -33.15 1.45
C ILE A 440 7.40 -32.42 2.78
N LEU A 441 8.34 -31.56 3.11
CA LEU A 441 8.30 -30.74 4.31
C LEU A 441 7.07 -29.81 4.31
N ASN A 442 6.42 -29.68 5.48
CA ASN A 442 5.37 -28.67 5.64
C ASN A 442 5.98 -27.25 5.63
N CYS A 443 5.85 -26.56 4.51
CA CYS A 443 6.47 -25.26 4.29
C CYS A 443 5.82 -24.12 5.09
N LEU A 444 4.65 -24.30 5.71
CA LEU A 444 4.08 -23.31 6.61
C LEU A 444 4.75 -23.33 7.99
N LYS A 445 5.12 -24.51 8.48
CA LYS A 445 5.76 -24.69 9.79
C LYS A 445 7.28 -24.53 9.76
N ALA A 446 7.91 -24.85 8.64
CA ALA A 446 9.35 -24.79 8.52
C ALA A 446 9.85 -23.38 8.25
N ASP A 447 11.01 -23.06 8.82
CA ASP A 447 11.76 -21.86 8.44
C ASP A 447 12.38 -22.00 7.04
N TYR A 448 12.73 -20.89 6.42
CA TYR A 448 13.30 -20.87 5.07
C TYR A 448 14.61 -21.66 4.98
N ASP A 449 15.44 -21.67 6.02
CA ASP A 449 16.71 -22.43 6.02
C ASP A 449 16.46 -23.94 5.92
N LYS A 450 15.44 -24.47 6.59
CA LYS A 450 15.04 -25.87 6.46
C LYS A 450 14.41 -26.18 5.10
N ILE A 451 13.54 -25.30 4.63
CA ILE A 451 12.88 -25.44 3.32
C ILE A 451 13.94 -25.57 2.22
N PHE A 452 14.94 -24.69 2.19
CA PHE A 452 15.97 -24.69 1.15
C PHE A 452 17.10 -25.70 1.36
N LYS A 453 17.11 -26.44 2.45
CA LYS A 453 17.93 -27.66 2.62
C LYS A 453 17.26 -28.89 2.03
N SER A 454 15.95 -28.86 1.78
CA SER A 454 15.23 -29.96 1.14
C SER A 454 15.56 -30.02 -0.34
N GLU A 455 16.20 -31.09 -0.78
CA GLU A 455 16.52 -31.29 -2.19
C GLU A 455 15.28 -31.36 -3.08
N ILE A 456 14.23 -32.02 -2.60
CA ILE A 456 12.95 -32.15 -3.35
C ILE A 456 12.34 -30.79 -3.62
N ILE A 457 12.27 -29.92 -2.60
CA ILE A 457 11.72 -28.58 -2.76
C ILE A 457 12.62 -27.73 -3.67
N THR A 458 13.92 -27.80 -3.47
CA THR A 458 14.88 -27.06 -4.31
C THR A 458 14.81 -27.50 -5.77
N ASP A 459 14.66 -28.79 -6.03
CA ASP A 459 14.53 -29.33 -7.37
C ASP A 459 13.20 -28.93 -8.04
N LEU A 460 12.10 -28.96 -7.30
CA LEU A 460 10.80 -28.44 -7.77
C LEU A 460 10.90 -26.96 -8.16
N LEU A 461 11.53 -26.14 -7.33
CA LEU A 461 11.72 -24.71 -7.62
C LEU A 461 12.59 -24.46 -8.85
N LYS A 462 13.63 -25.27 -9.05
CA LYS A 462 14.45 -25.22 -10.27
C LYS A 462 13.64 -25.59 -11.51
N VAL A 463 12.81 -26.61 -11.42
CA VAL A 463 11.93 -27.04 -12.53
C VAL A 463 10.89 -25.98 -12.85
N LEU A 464 10.29 -25.34 -11.86
CA LEU A 464 9.36 -24.21 -12.06
C LEU A 464 10.04 -23.03 -12.76
N GLY A 465 11.24 -22.67 -12.35
CA GLY A 465 12.08 -21.64 -12.98
C GLY A 465 11.74 -20.20 -12.62
N CYS A 466 10.65 -19.95 -11.88
CA CYS A 466 10.15 -18.60 -11.58
C CYS A 466 10.72 -17.97 -10.30
N GLY A 467 11.59 -18.69 -9.54
CA GLY A 467 12.11 -18.21 -8.26
C GLY A 467 11.11 -18.34 -7.13
N VAL A 468 11.28 -17.56 -6.08
CA VAL A 468 10.54 -17.66 -4.80
C VAL A 468 10.10 -16.30 -4.33
N GLU A 469 8.87 -16.21 -3.79
CA GLU A 469 8.36 -15.05 -3.07
C GLU A 469 8.69 -15.19 -1.58
N VAL A 470 9.59 -14.34 -1.08
CA VAL A 470 9.90 -14.29 0.35
C VAL A 470 9.08 -13.17 0.98
N LYS A 471 8.08 -13.50 1.79
CA LYS A 471 7.33 -12.53 2.57
C LYS A 471 8.16 -12.14 3.80
N SER A 472 8.76 -10.95 3.78
CA SER A 472 9.36 -10.31 4.94
C SER A 472 8.60 -9.02 5.25
N LYS A 473 8.28 -8.79 6.52
CA LYS A 473 7.68 -7.52 6.96
C LYS A 473 8.62 -6.33 6.72
N ALA A 474 9.93 -6.57 6.66
CA ALA A 474 10.96 -5.55 6.57
C ALA A 474 11.34 -5.14 5.13
N ASN A 475 10.98 -5.90 4.10
CA ASN A 475 11.40 -5.54 2.74
C ASN A 475 10.61 -6.30 1.67
N LYS A 476 9.75 -5.59 0.95
CA LYS A 476 9.01 -6.13 -0.19
C LYS A 476 9.91 -6.53 -1.39
N ASN A 477 11.16 -6.08 -1.41
CA ASN A 477 12.11 -6.27 -2.52
C ASN A 477 13.01 -7.51 -2.38
N LEU A 478 12.79 -8.38 -1.39
CA LEU A 478 13.60 -9.59 -1.17
C LEU A 478 13.14 -10.79 -2.00
N SER A 479 12.06 -10.66 -2.73
CA SER A 479 11.54 -11.71 -3.61
C SER A 479 12.44 -11.90 -4.83
N SER A 480 12.81 -13.15 -5.12
CA SER A 480 13.49 -13.54 -6.39
C SER A 480 12.48 -13.99 -7.45
N PHE A 481 11.19 -13.88 -7.17
CA PHE A 481 10.12 -14.34 -8.05
C PHE A 481 9.99 -13.46 -9.29
N ASP A 482 9.94 -14.13 -10.45
CA ASP A 482 9.67 -13.51 -11.74
C ASP A 482 8.70 -14.39 -12.53
N MET A 483 7.49 -13.90 -12.73
CA MET A 483 6.44 -14.61 -13.47
C MET A 483 6.84 -14.86 -14.93
N ASN A 484 7.63 -13.96 -15.53
CA ASN A 484 8.10 -14.12 -16.90
C ASN A 484 9.15 -15.24 -17.05
N ALA A 485 9.78 -15.67 -15.97
CA ALA A 485 10.71 -16.79 -15.94
C ALA A 485 10.02 -18.14 -15.74
N LEU A 486 8.71 -18.18 -15.49
CA LEU A 486 7.95 -19.43 -15.39
C LEU A 486 7.98 -20.17 -16.73
N ARG A 487 8.26 -21.47 -16.68
CA ARG A 487 8.45 -22.32 -17.86
C ARG A 487 7.19 -23.05 -18.32
N TRP A 488 6.10 -22.92 -17.59
CA TRP A 488 4.92 -23.76 -17.70
C TRP A 488 3.62 -22.96 -17.87
N SER A 489 2.78 -23.40 -18.79
CA SER A 489 1.41 -22.89 -18.89
C SER A 489 0.52 -23.43 -17.78
N LYS A 490 0.76 -24.70 -17.40
CA LYS A 490 0.06 -25.39 -16.32
C LYS A 490 1.01 -26.20 -15.46
N ILE A 491 0.79 -26.15 -14.16
CA ILE A 491 1.42 -26.99 -13.16
C ILE A 491 0.34 -27.92 -12.61
N ILE A 492 0.46 -29.21 -12.90
CA ILE A 492 -0.61 -30.19 -12.65
C ILE A 492 -0.13 -31.16 -11.57
N LEU A 493 -0.82 -31.15 -10.44
CA LEU A 493 -0.56 -32.09 -9.35
C LEU A 493 -1.29 -33.39 -9.60
N CYS A 494 -0.57 -34.48 -9.68
CA CYS A 494 -1.09 -35.79 -10.01
C CYS A 494 -0.62 -36.78 -8.94
N THR A 495 -1.45 -37.03 -7.94
CA THR A 495 -1.20 -37.92 -6.80
C THR A 495 -2.19 -39.08 -6.79
N ASP A 496 -1.85 -40.15 -6.06
CA ASP A 496 -2.74 -41.29 -5.89
C ASP A 496 -4.07 -40.86 -5.21
N ALA A 497 -5.14 -41.58 -5.50
CA ALA A 497 -6.47 -41.29 -4.97
C ALA A 497 -6.70 -41.94 -3.61
N ASP A 498 -5.72 -41.85 -2.71
CA ASP A 498 -5.76 -42.36 -1.36
C ASP A 498 -5.38 -41.28 -0.32
N VAL A 499 -5.37 -41.63 0.96
CA VAL A 499 -5.08 -40.69 2.08
C VAL A 499 -3.66 -40.14 1.97
N ASP A 500 -2.68 -40.92 1.59
CA ASP A 500 -1.29 -40.50 1.43
C ASP A 500 -1.13 -39.55 0.24
N GLY A 501 -1.77 -39.85 -0.90
CA GLY A 501 -1.81 -38.99 -2.08
C GLY A 501 -2.48 -37.64 -1.78
N PHE A 502 -3.57 -37.61 -1.04
CA PHE A 502 -4.22 -36.37 -0.59
C PHE A 502 -3.30 -35.55 0.32
N GLN A 503 -2.57 -36.21 1.22
CA GLN A 503 -1.61 -35.53 2.07
C GLN A 503 -0.44 -34.92 1.27
N ILE A 504 0.10 -35.66 0.32
CA ILE A 504 1.18 -35.18 -0.57
C ILE A 504 0.71 -33.99 -1.39
N ARG A 505 -0.49 -34.06 -1.97
CA ARG A 505 -1.11 -32.95 -2.69
C ARG A 505 -1.27 -31.72 -1.82
N THR A 506 -1.74 -31.86 -0.59
CA THR A 506 -1.88 -30.76 0.36
C THR A 506 -0.56 -30.12 0.71
N LEU A 507 0.49 -30.92 0.91
CA LEU A 507 1.85 -30.41 1.17
C LEU A 507 2.44 -29.67 -0.04
N LEU A 508 2.16 -30.13 -1.28
CA LEU A 508 2.56 -29.43 -2.51
C LEU A 508 1.84 -28.09 -2.65
N LEU A 509 0.52 -28.07 -2.41
CA LEU A 509 -0.26 -26.81 -2.41
C LEU A 509 0.27 -25.84 -1.36
N THR A 510 0.60 -26.34 -0.18
CA THR A 510 1.20 -25.54 0.91
C THR A 510 2.54 -24.94 0.49
N MET A 511 3.40 -25.72 -0.18
CA MET A 511 4.66 -25.24 -0.73
C MET A 511 4.44 -24.12 -1.75
N LEU A 512 3.54 -24.32 -2.70
CA LEU A 512 3.21 -23.34 -3.73
C LEU A 512 2.61 -22.07 -3.12
N TYR A 513 1.70 -22.21 -2.17
CA TYR A 513 1.10 -21.09 -1.45
C TYR A 513 2.15 -20.27 -0.67
N ARG A 514 3.10 -20.94 -0.01
CA ARG A 514 4.14 -20.28 0.80
C ARG A 514 5.23 -19.63 -0.04
N LEU A 515 5.70 -20.31 -1.10
CA LEU A 515 6.89 -19.93 -1.85
C LEU A 515 6.57 -19.25 -3.18
N THR A 516 5.44 -19.53 -3.78
CA THR A 516 5.02 -19.00 -5.09
C THR A 516 3.52 -18.72 -5.14
N PRO A 517 2.95 -17.93 -4.22
CA PRO A 517 1.49 -17.71 -4.16
C PRO A 517 0.93 -17.11 -5.44
N THR A 518 1.69 -16.30 -6.18
CA THR A 518 1.27 -15.72 -7.46
C THR A 518 0.89 -16.79 -8.49
N LEU A 519 1.51 -17.98 -8.47
CA LEU A 519 1.14 -19.06 -9.38
C LEU A 519 -0.30 -19.56 -9.16
N ILE A 520 -0.76 -19.56 -7.91
CA ILE A 520 -2.14 -19.90 -7.57
C ILE A 520 -3.08 -18.76 -7.96
N GLU A 521 -2.72 -17.53 -7.64
CA GLU A 521 -3.50 -16.33 -7.95
C GLU A 521 -3.72 -16.18 -9.47
N GLU A 522 -2.68 -16.41 -10.27
CA GLU A 522 -2.73 -16.37 -11.74
C GLU A 522 -3.34 -17.65 -12.39
N GLY A 523 -3.80 -18.59 -11.57
CA GLY A 523 -4.49 -19.79 -12.03
C GLY A 523 -3.62 -20.74 -12.83
N LYS A 524 -2.33 -20.87 -12.49
CA LYS A 524 -1.39 -21.78 -13.13
C LYS A 524 -1.37 -23.18 -12.52
N VAL A 525 -1.98 -23.37 -11.35
CA VAL A 525 -1.96 -24.61 -10.59
C VAL A 525 -3.25 -25.40 -10.79
N PHE A 526 -3.13 -26.68 -11.10
CA PHE A 526 -4.24 -27.59 -11.35
C PHE A 526 -4.04 -28.89 -10.59
N ILE A 527 -5.13 -29.56 -10.27
CA ILE A 527 -5.18 -30.92 -9.75
C ILE A 527 -5.76 -31.83 -10.83
N ALA A 528 -5.04 -32.90 -11.17
CA ALA A 528 -5.56 -33.93 -12.05
C ALA A 528 -6.51 -34.86 -11.27
N GLU A 529 -7.69 -35.05 -11.77
CA GLU A 529 -8.61 -36.06 -11.25
C GLU A 529 -8.27 -37.41 -11.87
N SER A 530 -8.03 -38.42 -11.04
CA SER A 530 -7.82 -39.80 -11.45
C SER A 530 -9.09 -40.61 -11.17
N PRO A 531 -9.51 -41.49 -12.07
CA PRO A 531 -10.69 -42.32 -11.83
C PRO A 531 -10.46 -43.27 -10.66
N LEU A 532 -11.48 -43.46 -9.85
CA LEU A 532 -11.51 -44.41 -8.74
C LEU A 532 -11.89 -45.82 -9.19
N TYR A 533 -12.70 -45.89 -10.24
CA TYR A 533 -13.25 -47.16 -10.73
C TYR A 533 -13.09 -47.28 -12.25
N GLU A 534 -12.66 -48.44 -12.68
CA GLU A 534 -12.73 -48.91 -14.07
C GLU A 534 -13.85 -49.97 -14.17
N ILE A 535 -14.80 -49.72 -15.03
CA ILE A 535 -15.95 -50.62 -15.27
C ILE A 535 -15.81 -51.15 -16.69
N THR A 536 -15.60 -52.43 -16.84
CA THR A 536 -15.46 -53.08 -18.15
C THR A 536 -16.67 -53.92 -18.42
N SER A 537 -17.35 -53.69 -19.56
CA SER A 537 -18.43 -54.48 -20.07
C SER A 537 -18.21 -54.82 -21.56
N LYS A 538 -18.10 -56.07 -21.89
CA LYS A 538 -17.77 -56.54 -23.26
C LYS A 538 -16.46 -55.90 -23.76
N ASN A 539 -16.55 -54.98 -24.74
CA ASN A 539 -15.41 -54.25 -25.31
C ASN A 539 -15.35 -52.80 -24.86
N ASP A 540 -16.27 -52.36 -24.00
CA ASP A 540 -16.35 -50.98 -23.56
C ASP A 540 -15.80 -50.83 -22.14
N VAL A 541 -15.04 -49.75 -21.91
CA VAL A 541 -14.47 -49.40 -20.64
C VAL A 541 -14.98 -48.02 -20.21
N TYR A 542 -15.55 -47.96 -19.00
CA TYR A 542 -16.07 -46.73 -18.40
C TYR A 542 -15.24 -46.39 -17.18
N PHE A 543 -14.95 -45.08 -17.00
CA PHE A 543 -14.20 -44.59 -15.86
C PHE A 543 -15.12 -43.76 -14.97
N ALA A 544 -15.22 -44.12 -13.70
CA ALA A 544 -15.97 -43.38 -12.71
C ALA A 544 -15.02 -42.74 -11.70
N TYR A 545 -15.24 -41.47 -11.43
CA TYR A 545 -14.40 -40.65 -10.55
C TYR A 545 -14.92 -40.58 -9.10
N ASP A 546 -16.16 -40.98 -8.91
CA ASP A 546 -16.79 -41.11 -7.60
C ASP A 546 -17.84 -42.26 -7.58
N GLU A 547 -18.43 -42.51 -6.42
CA GLU A 547 -19.46 -43.54 -6.23
C GLU A 547 -20.70 -43.23 -7.06
N VAL A 548 -21.09 -41.96 -7.21
CA VAL A 548 -22.27 -41.54 -7.94
C VAL A 548 -22.14 -41.85 -9.43
N GLU A 549 -20.98 -41.55 -10.01
CA GLU A 549 -20.70 -41.89 -11.41
C GLU A 549 -20.64 -43.39 -11.62
N LYS A 550 -20.01 -44.13 -10.68
CA LYS A 550 -20.01 -45.60 -10.73
C LYS A 550 -21.42 -46.17 -10.77
N ASP A 551 -22.27 -45.73 -9.87
CA ASP A 551 -23.66 -46.23 -9.79
C ASP A 551 -24.46 -45.86 -11.03
N LYS A 552 -24.25 -44.66 -11.61
CA LYS A 552 -24.86 -44.29 -12.90
C LYS A 552 -24.47 -45.23 -14.05
N PHE A 553 -23.17 -45.56 -14.14
CA PHE A 553 -22.71 -46.49 -15.17
C PHE A 553 -23.28 -47.89 -14.98
N ILE A 554 -23.36 -48.37 -13.73
CA ILE A 554 -23.98 -49.66 -13.40
C ILE A 554 -25.45 -49.67 -13.80
N GLU A 555 -26.17 -48.59 -13.51
CA GLU A 555 -27.57 -48.43 -13.90
C GLU A 555 -27.77 -48.44 -15.43
N GLN A 556 -26.90 -47.73 -16.15
CA GLN A 556 -26.89 -47.70 -17.62
C GLN A 556 -26.63 -49.07 -18.25
N LEU A 557 -25.73 -49.86 -17.65
CA LEU A 557 -25.42 -51.22 -18.12
C LEU A 557 -26.57 -52.22 -17.85
N GLY A 558 -27.42 -51.95 -16.88
CA GLY A 558 -28.58 -52.74 -16.56
C GLY A 558 -28.29 -54.23 -16.31
N LYS A 559 -28.68 -55.11 -17.23
CA LYS A 559 -28.45 -56.58 -17.13
C LYS A 559 -27.18 -57.08 -17.81
N GLU A 560 -26.37 -56.18 -18.36
CA GLU A 560 -25.11 -56.58 -19.00
C GLU A 560 -24.10 -57.05 -17.95
N LYS A 561 -23.31 -58.06 -18.32
CA LYS A 561 -22.20 -58.50 -17.45
C LYS A 561 -21.08 -57.46 -17.47
N TYR A 562 -20.63 -57.04 -16.32
CA TYR A 562 -19.52 -56.10 -16.14
C TYR A 562 -18.57 -56.55 -15.04
N THR A 563 -17.36 -56.02 -15.06
CA THR A 563 -16.38 -56.12 -13.98
C THR A 563 -16.05 -54.74 -13.50
N ILE A 564 -15.86 -54.57 -12.20
CA ILE A 564 -15.44 -53.33 -11.58
C ILE A 564 -14.05 -53.56 -10.98
N GLN A 565 -13.12 -52.70 -11.36
CA GLN A 565 -11.80 -52.65 -10.76
C GLN A 565 -11.63 -51.32 -10.07
N ARG A 566 -11.20 -51.29 -8.80
CA ARG A 566 -10.86 -50.06 -8.09
C ARG A 566 -9.41 -49.73 -8.37
N SER A 567 -9.16 -48.52 -8.87
CA SER A 567 -7.82 -47.99 -9.05
C SER A 567 -7.28 -47.49 -7.69
N LYS A 568 -6.12 -47.98 -7.26
CA LYS A 568 -5.49 -47.58 -6.00
C LYS A 568 -4.32 -46.65 -6.18
N GLY A 569 -3.56 -46.79 -7.24
CA GLY A 569 -2.38 -45.97 -7.48
C GLY A 569 -2.15 -45.68 -8.96
N LEU A 570 -1.56 -44.54 -9.25
CA LEU A 570 -1.26 -44.09 -10.63
C LEU A 570 -0.30 -45.03 -11.35
N GLY A 571 0.63 -45.67 -10.63
CA GLY A 571 1.59 -46.59 -11.19
C GLY A 571 1.00 -47.95 -11.62
N GLU A 572 -0.20 -48.25 -11.22
CA GLU A 572 -0.93 -49.50 -11.57
C GLU A 572 -1.75 -49.35 -12.86
N ASN A 573 -1.88 -48.12 -13.35
CA ASN A 573 -2.71 -47.84 -14.52
C ASN A 573 -1.93 -48.14 -15.82
N GLU A 574 -2.63 -48.76 -16.77
CA GLU A 574 -2.07 -48.94 -18.11
C GLU A 574 -1.84 -47.60 -18.81
N PRO A 575 -0.78 -47.44 -19.63
CA PRO A 575 -0.45 -46.18 -20.29
C PRO A 575 -1.61 -45.56 -21.11
N ASP A 576 -2.40 -46.39 -21.80
CA ASP A 576 -3.53 -45.91 -22.60
C ASP A 576 -4.65 -45.33 -21.70
N MET A 577 -4.89 -45.96 -20.56
CA MET A 577 -5.79 -45.44 -19.54
C MET A 577 -5.29 -44.12 -18.94
N MET A 578 -4.02 -44.05 -18.59
CA MET A 578 -3.40 -42.82 -18.08
C MET A 578 -3.47 -41.69 -19.11
N ASN A 579 -3.24 -41.99 -20.39
CA ASN A 579 -3.40 -40.99 -21.44
C ASN A 579 -4.86 -40.47 -21.46
N LEU A 580 -5.81 -41.36 -21.57
CA LEU A 580 -7.23 -41.03 -21.72
C LEU A 580 -7.81 -40.27 -20.53
N THR A 581 -7.47 -40.68 -19.32
CA THR A 581 -8.07 -40.16 -18.08
C THR A 581 -7.34 -38.98 -17.46
N THR A 582 -6.02 -38.87 -17.68
CA THR A 582 -5.16 -37.93 -16.89
C THR A 582 -4.31 -37.02 -17.76
N MET A 583 -3.71 -37.53 -18.85
CA MET A 583 -2.72 -36.78 -19.61
C MET A 583 -3.26 -36.05 -20.84
N ASN A 584 -4.24 -36.64 -21.55
CA ASN A 584 -4.75 -36.06 -22.78
C ASN A 584 -5.61 -34.82 -22.50
N PRO A 585 -5.25 -33.63 -23.04
CA PRO A 585 -6.01 -32.41 -22.83
C PRO A 585 -7.49 -32.46 -23.22
N GLU A 586 -7.83 -33.31 -24.20
CA GLU A 586 -9.20 -33.41 -24.72
C GLU A 586 -10.14 -34.27 -23.84
N SER A 587 -9.59 -35.21 -23.07
CA SER A 587 -10.37 -36.19 -22.31
C SER A 587 -10.15 -36.14 -20.78
N ARG A 588 -9.06 -35.52 -20.31
CA ARG A 588 -8.74 -35.42 -18.90
C ARG A 588 -9.63 -34.44 -18.15
N ARG A 589 -9.73 -34.62 -16.84
CA ARG A 589 -10.35 -33.69 -15.91
C ARG A 589 -9.32 -32.99 -15.06
N LEU A 590 -9.30 -31.66 -15.09
CA LEU A 590 -8.46 -30.82 -14.25
C LEU A 590 -9.30 -29.90 -13.39
N ILE A 591 -8.97 -29.84 -12.11
CA ILE A 591 -9.52 -28.85 -11.18
C ILE A 591 -8.53 -27.70 -11.10
N LYS A 592 -8.94 -26.50 -11.47
CA LYS A 592 -8.12 -25.29 -11.32
C LYS A 592 -8.13 -24.86 -9.86
N VAL A 593 -6.95 -24.68 -9.29
CA VAL A 593 -6.79 -24.20 -7.92
C VAL A 593 -6.83 -22.67 -7.93
N LEU A 594 -7.85 -22.11 -7.31
CA LEU A 594 -8.01 -20.66 -7.14
C LEU A 594 -8.23 -20.35 -5.67
N PRO A 595 -7.62 -19.27 -5.14
CA PRO A 595 -8.02 -18.77 -3.84
C PRO A 595 -9.43 -18.17 -3.95
N ALA A 596 -10.32 -18.55 -3.04
CA ALA A 596 -11.66 -17.96 -3.00
C ALA A 596 -11.61 -16.50 -2.55
N ASP A 597 -10.75 -16.22 -1.57
CA ASP A 597 -10.45 -14.93 -0.96
C ASP A 597 -9.06 -15.05 -0.31
N ALA A 598 -8.22 -14.01 -0.44
CA ALA A 598 -6.86 -14.06 0.09
C ALA A 598 -6.83 -14.18 1.62
N GLU A 599 -7.77 -13.55 2.32
CA GLU A 599 -7.88 -13.57 3.78
C GLU A 599 -8.36 -14.93 4.26
N GLN A 600 -9.45 -15.45 3.69
CA GLN A 600 -9.96 -16.79 3.99
C GLN A 600 -8.95 -17.89 3.65
N THR A 601 -8.23 -17.75 2.54
CA THR A 601 -7.18 -18.70 2.15
C THR A 601 -6.06 -18.72 3.19
N ALA A 602 -5.59 -17.56 3.63
CA ALA A 602 -4.56 -17.45 4.66
C ALA A 602 -5.02 -18.07 5.99
N GLU A 603 -6.26 -17.81 6.40
CA GLU A 603 -6.85 -18.34 7.63
C GLU A 603 -6.99 -19.87 7.58
N ILE A 604 -7.51 -20.43 6.49
CA ILE A 604 -7.65 -21.88 6.32
C ILE A 604 -6.29 -22.58 6.34
N PHE A 605 -5.28 -22.04 5.68
CA PHE A 605 -3.92 -22.59 5.71
C PHE A 605 -3.32 -22.52 7.12
N ASP A 606 -3.53 -21.43 7.86
CA ASP A 606 -3.05 -21.29 9.23
C ASP A 606 -3.72 -22.29 10.19
N VAL A 607 -5.04 -22.42 10.11
CA VAL A 607 -5.83 -23.34 10.92
C VAL A 607 -5.48 -24.81 10.62
N LEU A 608 -5.49 -25.20 9.35
CA LEU A 608 -5.34 -26.62 8.98
C LEU A 608 -3.88 -27.09 9.01
N LEU A 609 -2.93 -26.25 8.65
CA LEU A 609 -1.53 -26.61 8.41
C LEU A 609 -0.52 -25.82 9.23
N GLY A 610 -0.93 -24.69 9.84
CA GLY A 610 -0.11 -23.86 10.72
C GLY A 610 0.00 -24.41 12.14
N ASP A 611 0.34 -23.56 13.10
CA ASP A 611 0.54 -23.93 14.50
C ASP A 611 -0.71 -23.78 15.38
N ASN A 612 -1.83 -23.34 14.80
CA ASN A 612 -3.10 -23.16 15.50
C ASN A 612 -3.82 -24.51 15.74
N LEU A 613 -3.32 -25.26 16.74
CA LEU A 613 -3.86 -26.59 17.07
C LEU A 613 -5.30 -26.53 17.56
N GLN A 614 -5.66 -25.51 18.34
CA GLN A 614 -7.02 -25.38 18.86
C GLN A 614 -8.00 -25.04 17.74
N GLY A 615 -7.68 -24.06 16.88
CA GLY A 615 -8.51 -23.74 15.72
C GLY A 615 -8.74 -24.95 14.80
N ARG A 616 -7.72 -25.82 14.63
CA ARG A 616 -7.87 -27.06 13.86
C ARG A 616 -8.85 -28.05 14.48
N LYS A 617 -8.80 -28.22 15.80
CA LYS A 617 -9.76 -29.07 16.51
C LYS A 617 -11.18 -28.54 16.38
N ASP A 618 -11.34 -27.24 16.53
CA ASP A 618 -12.63 -26.57 16.43
C ASP A 618 -13.19 -26.70 15.00
N TYR A 619 -12.36 -26.49 13.98
CA TYR A 619 -12.74 -26.68 12.58
C TYR A 619 -13.18 -28.12 12.26
N ILE A 620 -12.47 -29.13 12.80
CA ILE A 620 -12.83 -30.54 12.63
C ILE A 620 -14.17 -30.84 13.30
N VAL A 621 -14.43 -30.29 14.47
CA VAL A 621 -15.71 -30.47 15.18
C VAL A 621 -16.86 -29.84 14.40
N GLU A 622 -16.65 -28.67 13.83
CA GLU A 622 -17.68 -27.91 13.11
C GLU A 622 -17.99 -28.51 11.74
N HIS A 623 -16.95 -28.87 10.99
CA HIS A 623 -17.07 -29.28 9.57
C HIS A 623 -16.83 -30.78 9.32
N GLY A 624 -16.38 -31.53 10.33
CA GLY A 624 -16.00 -32.93 10.12
C GLY A 624 -17.12 -33.81 9.57
N ASN A 625 -18.36 -33.52 9.92
CA ASN A 625 -19.53 -34.24 9.41
C ASN A 625 -19.76 -34.09 7.90
N GLU A 626 -19.30 -32.96 7.30
CA GLU A 626 -19.41 -32.69 5.87
C GLU A 626 -18.52 -33.60 5.02
N TYR A 627 -17.48 -34.19 5.65
CA TYR A 627 -16.46 -34.99 4.99
C TYR A 627 -16.48 -36.48 5.39
N ILE A 628 -17.46 -36.91 6.21
CA ILE A 628 -17.53 -38.31 6.70
C ILE A 628 -17.56 -39.32 5.54
N ASP A 629 -18.30 -39.00 4.50
CA ASP A 629 -18.44 -39.87 3.33
C ASP A 629 -17.20 -39.94 2.44
N GLN A 630 -16.24 -39.04 2.68
CA GLN A 630 -14.94 -38.98 1.98
C GLN A 630 -13.80 -39.65 2.77
N LEU A 631 -14.08 -40.09 4.00
CA LEU A 631 -13.09 -40.78 4.81
C LEU A 631 -12.93 -42.23 4.29
N ASP A 632 -11.69 -42.56 3.91
CA ASP A 632 -11.32 -43.93 3.60
C ASP A 632 -11.24 -44.73 4.92
N VAL A 633 -12.34 -45.44 5.22
CA VAL A 633 -12.42 -46.34 6.40
C VAL A 633 -11.94 -47.71 5.95
N SER A 634 -10.64 -47.85 5.66
CA SER A 634 -10.03 -49.15 5.35
C SER A 634 -9.34 -49.75 6.56
#